data_755fd587ac556daec1424130cd8f654c
#
_entry.id   755fd587ac556daec1424130cd8f654c
#
_cell.length_a   1.000
_cell.length_b   1.000
_cell.length_c   1.000
_cell.angle_alpha   90.00
_cell.angle_beta   90.00
_cell.angle_gamma   90.00
#
_symmetry.space_group_name_H-M   'P 1'
#
loop_
_entity.id
_entity.type
_entity.pdbx_description
1 polymer ?
#
loop_
_entity_poly.entity_id
_entity_poly.type
_entity_poly.pdbx_seq_one_letter_code
_entity_poly.pdbx_strand_id
1 'polypeptide(L)'
;VQSVSNFILLDHLEDVMNPRNLSMTLIFGAALFISLFLLIGKLLSKLSEKNQLFLTAGIAILGVIIQYFLLIHIQAVLRYDHLRVFDGGLEILNTGHLSLTANDGYYGLYPFNISIAVFNSIILRIVKLFRIAEKYYLLSLQCVYLFLIDLGVFFSWKIVRILYSIKHATLFTLLAVTNPMLYVCAMGCYTTTLMLPLLMGTMFLFILFLKEQDFRKKLLWG
;
A
#
# COMPACT_ATOMS: atom_id res chain seq x y z
N VAL A 1 0.69 36.45 3.96
CA VAL A 1 0.41 35.62 5.15
C VAL A 1 0.91 34.19 4.96
N GLN A 2 0.78 33.59 3.76
CA GLN A 2 1.31 32.23 3.48
C GLN A 2 2.86 32.12 3.46
N SER A 3 3.58 33.19 3.16
CA SER A 3 5.04 33.17 3.10
C SER A 3 5.71 33.13 4.49
N VAL A 4 5.08 33.73 5.49
CA VAL A 4 5.62 33.78 6.86
C VAL A 4 5.44 32.45 7.60
N SER A 5 4.32 31.75 7.37
CA SER A 5 4.08 30.42 7.98
C SER A 5 5.04 29.36 7.45
N ASN A 6 5.42 29.44 6.16
CA ASN A 6 6.39 28.53 5.57
C ASN A 6 7.83 28.78 6.10
N PHE A 7 8.18 30.01 6.44
CA PHE A 7 9.50 30.35 6.99
C PHE A 7 9.67 29.83 8.42
N ILE A 8 8.64 29.99 9.27
CA ILE A 8 8.64 29.48 10.65
C ILE A 8 8.73 27.94 10.67
N LEU A 9 8.06 27.26 9.72
CA LEU A 9 8.11 25.79 9.63
C LEU A 9 9.50 25.29 9.20
N LEU A 10 10.20 26.03 8.34
CA LEU A 10 11.55 25.70 7.87
C LEU A 10 12.61 25.90 8.97
N ASP A 11 12.54 26.98 9.75
CA ASP A 11 13.44 27.22 10.88
C ASP A 11 13.31 26.14 11.96
N HIS A 12 12.07 25.72 12.28
CA HIS A 12 11.85 24.60 13.21
C HIS A 12 12.31 23.25 12.65
N LEU A 13 12.27 23.07 11.32
CA LEU A 13 12.79 21.84 10.69
C LEU A 13 14.31 21.79 10.70
N GLU A 14 15.02 22.91 10.59
CA GLU A 14 16.49 22.94 10.70
C GLU A 14 16.96 22.57 12.10
N ASP A 15 16.29 23.03 13.16
CA ASP A 15 16.59 22.66 14.54
C ASP A 15 16.31 21.17 14.83
N VAL A 16 15.25 20.62 14.25
CA VAL A 16 14.91 19.18 14.35
C VAL A 16 15.85 18.31 13.50
N MET A 17 16.35 18.85 12.39
CA MET A 17 17.26 18.18 11.46
C MET A 17 18.74 18.29 11.85
N ASN A 18 19.05 18.88 13.01
CA ASN A 18 20.42 18.81 13.53
C ASN A 18 20.85 17.33 13.66
N PRO A 19 21.94 16.90 12.96
CA PRO A 19 22.31 15.47 12.89
C PRO A 19 22.45 14.78 14.24
N ARG A 20 22.82 15.54 15.25
CA ARG A 20 22.98 15.04 16.62
C ARG A 20 21.63 14.77 17.31
N ASN A 21 20.68 15.68 17.17
CA ASN A 21 19.34 15.53 17.73
C ASN A 21 18.54 14.46 16.97
N LEU A 22 18.69 14.41 15.65
CA LEU A 22 18.05 13.42 14.80
C LEU A 22 18.53 11.99 15.15
N SER A 23 19.84 11.79 15.29
CA SER A 23 20.37 10.45 15.66
C SER A 23 19.94 10.01 17.05
N MET A 24 19.91 10.90 18.04
CA MET A 24 19.41 10.60 19.38
C MET A 24 17.92 10.26 19.35
N THR A 25 17.12 11.05 18.66
CA THR A 25 15.66 10.81 18.52
C THR A 25 15.39 9.48 17.82
N LEU A 26 16.14 9.13 16.79
CA LEU A 26 16.01 7.85 16.09
C LEU A 26 16.39 6.67 16.98
N ILE A 27 17.47 6.78 17.77
CA ILE A 27 17.89 5.72 18.68
C ILE A 27 16.85 5.51 19.79
N PHE A 28 16.37 6.58 20.43
CA PHE A 28 15.32 6.48 21.46
C PHE A 28 14.00 5.97 20.87
N GLY A 29 13.61 6.48 19.71
CA GLY A 29 12.40 6.03 19.00
C GLY A 29 12.48 4.54 18.63
N ALA A 30 13.61 4.09 18.11
CA ALA A 30 13.84 2.68 17.79
C ALA A 30 13.83 1.79 19.04
N ALA A 31 14.49 2.22 20.13
CA ALA A 31 14.52 1.47 21.38
C ALA A 31 13.12 1.36 22.00
N LEU A 32 12.36 2.46 22.02
CA LEU A 32 10.98 2.47 22.49
C LEU A 32 10.09 1.54 21.64
N PHE A 33 10.20 1.64 20.31
CA PHE A 33 9.46 0.81 19.38
C PHE A 33 9.75 -0.68 19.57
N ILE A 34 11.04 -1.05 19.66
CA ILE A 34 11.46 -2.44 19.89
C ILE A 34 10.92 -2.93 21.25
N SER A 35 11.04 -2.13 22.30
CA SER A 35 10.58 -2.48 23.65
C SER A 35 9.06 -2.70 23.68
N LEU A 36 8.30 -1.82 23.04
CA LEU A 36 6.84 -1.94 22.92
C LEU A 36 6.46 -3.18 22.11
N PHE A 37 7.15 -3.44 21.01
CA PHE A 37 6.93 -4.61 20.17
C PHE A 37 7.19 -5.93 20.91
N LEU A 38 8.26 -6.00 21.67
CA LEU A 38 8.58 -7.16 22.52
C LEU A 38 7.54 -7.37 23.64
N LEU A 39 7.07 -6.27 24.25
CA LEU A 39 6.03 -6.31 25.27
C LEU A 39 4.71 -6.85 24.69
N ILE A 40 4.28 -6.33 23.53
CA ILE A 40 3.09 -6.82 22.83
C ILE A 40 3.27 -8.30 22.48
N GLY A 41 4.43 -8.70 21.96
CA GLY A 41 4.72 -10.11 21.67
C GLY A 41 4.61 -11.01 22.90
N LYS A 42 5.05 -10.53 24.09
CA LYS A 42 4.89 -11.25 25.36
C LYS A 42 3.43 -11.33 25.81
N LEU A 43 2.65 -10.29 25.62
CA LEU A 43 1.22 -10.29 25.92
C LEU A 43 0.45 -11.24 24.98
N LEU A 44 0.74 -11.21 23.68
CA LEU A 44 0.13 -12.12 22.70
C LEU A 44 0.41 -13.58 23.01
N SER A 45 1.60 -13.92 23.54
CA SER A 45 1.93 -15.31 23.89
C SER A 45 1.08 -15.90 25.04
N LYS A 46 0.36 -15.05 25.78
CA LYS A 46 -0.59 -15.47 26.83
C LYS A 46 -1.98 -15.76 26.28
N LEU A 47 -2.27 -15.37 25.04
CA LEU A 47 -3.56 -15.57 24.40
C LEU A 47 -3.60 -16.92 23.67
N SER A 48 -4.77 -17.57 23.65
CA SER A 48 -5.00 -18.74 22.80
C SER A 48 -4.89 -18.36 21.31
N GLU A 49 -4.58 -19.32 20.45
CA GLU A 49 -4.49 -19.09 19.00
C GLU A 49 -5.80 -18.51 18.44
N LYS A 50 -6.93 -18.96 18.93
CA LYS A 50 -8.25 -18.44 18.52
C LYS A 50 -8.38 -16.96 18.86
N ASN A 51 -7.99 -16.55 20.06
CA ASN A 51 -8.06 -15.15 20.49
C ASN A 51 -7.06 -14.27 19.73
N GLN A 52 -5.87 -14.79 19.41
CA GLN A 52 -4.90 -14.10 18.54
C GLN A 52 -5.48 -13.89 17.14
N LEU A 53 -6.19 -14.88 16.58
CA LEU A 53 -6.82 -14.75 15.28
C LEU A 53 -7.94 -13.68 15.29
N PHE A 54 -8.81 -13.67 16.31
CA PHE A 54 -9.83 -12.64 16.48
C PHE A 54 -9.23 -11.25 16.63
N LEU A 55 -8.16 -11.13 17.43
CA LEU A 55 -7.44 -9.87 17.59
C LEU A 55 -6.83 -9.40 16.26
N THR A 56 -6.20 -10.31 15.50
CA THR A 56 -5.66 -10.00 14.16
C THR A 56 -6.75 -9.49 13.23
N ALA A 57 -7.89 -10.17 13.18
CA ALA A 57 -9.02 -9.75 12.36
C ALA A 57 -9.54 -8.36 12.77
N GLY A 58 -9.67 -8.12 14.07
CA GLY A 58 -10.09 -6.82 14.62
C GLY A 58 -9.12 -5.69 14.25
N ILE A 59 -7.81 -5.91 14.39
CA ILE A 59 -6.76 -4.95 14.00
C ILE A 59 -6.83 -4.69 12.48
N ALA A 60 -6.96 -5.74 11.67
CA ALA A 60 -7.03 -5.60 10.21
C ALA A 60 -8.27 -4.80 9.79
N ILE A 61 -9.45 -5.14 10.31
CA ILE A 61 -10.71 -4.43 10.01
C ILE A 61 -10.60 -2.96 10.41
N LEU A 62 -10.13 -2.69 11.64
CA LEU A 62 -9.95 -1.30 12.12
C LEU A 62 -8.94 -0.56 11.21
N GLY A 63 -7.85 -1.22 10.82
CA GLY A 63 -6.88 -0.67 9.89
C GLY A 63 -7.51 -0.27 8.56
N VAL A 64 -8.25 -1.17 7.93
CA VAL A 64 -8.96 -0.91 6.67
C VAL A 64 -9.93 0.28 6.83
N ILE A 65 -10.71 0.33 7.91
CA ILE A 65 -11.64 1.45 8.16
C ILE A 65 -10.87 2.77 8.24
N ILE A 66 -9.78 2.82 9.01
CA ILE A 66 -8.96 4.02 9.16
C ILE A 66 -8.34 4.42 7.81
N GLN A 67 -7.84 3.47 7.03
CA GLN A 67 -7.24 3.70 5.72
C GLN A 67 -8.23 4.37 4.76
N TYR A 68 -9.41 3.79 4.59
CA TYR A 68 -10.44 4.36 3.70
C TYR A 68 -10.97 5.68 4.23
N PHE A 69 -11.10 5.85 5.55
CA PHE A 69 -11.44 7.13 6.14
C PHE A 69 -10.41 8.21 5.81
N LEU A 70 -9.13 7.92 5.98
CA LEU A 70 -8.03 8.83 5.63
C LEU A 70 -8.02 9.13 4.13
N LEU A 71 -8.20 8.14 3.27
CA LEU A 71 -8.21 8.30 1.82
C LEU A 71 -9.31 9.26 1.37
N ILE A 72 -10.50 9.18 1.95
CA ILE A 72 -11.64 10.05 1.61
C ILE A 72 -11.41 11.50 2.09
N HIS A 73 -10.74 11.68 3.22
CA HIS A 73 -10.56 13.00 3.83
C HIS A 73 -9.24 13.69 3.44
N ILE A 74 -8.21 12.90 3.11
CA ILE A 74 -6.92 13.41 2.65
C ILE A 74 -6.89 13.36 1.13
N GLN A 75 -7.23 14.48 0.48
CA GLN A 75 -7.16 14.57 -0.97
C GLN A 75 -5.69 14.63 -1.41
N ALA A 76 -5.18 13.52 -1.91
CA ALA A 76 -3.85 13.49 -2.48
C ALA A 76 -3.85 14.12 -3.87
N VAL A 77 -2.93 15.08 -4.07
CA VAL A 77 -2.68 15.67 -5.38
C VAL A 77 -1.61 14.83 -6.08
N LEU A 78 -1.98 14.22 -7.21
CA LEU A 78 -1.02 13.52 -8.04
C LEU A 78 0.00 14.50 -8.65
N ARG A 79 1.27 14.10 -8.69
CA ARG A 79 2.36 14.89 -9.27
C ARG A 79 3.27 13.98 -10.11
N TYR A 80 4.00 14.57 -11.05
CA TYR A 80 4.99 13.88 -11.88
C TYR A 80 4.42 12.61 -12.53
N ASP A 81 5.10 11.49 -12.40
CA ASP A 81 4.76 10.21 -13.01
C ASP A 81 3.37 9.71 -12.61
N HIS A 82 2.96 9.91 -11.36
CA HIS A 82 1.63 9.52 -10.87
C HIS A 82 0.51 10.24 -11.63
N LEU A 83 0.69 11.54 -11.89
CA LEU A 83 -0.25 12.32 -12.70
C LEU A 83 -0.26 11.83 -14.15
N ARG A 84 0.92 11.62 -14.75
CA ARG A 84 1.05 11.17 -16.15
C ARG A 84 0.36 9.82 -16.39
N VAL A 85 0.52 8.86 -15.48
CA VAL A 85 -0.15 7.54 -15.65
C VAL A 85 -1.66 7.61 -15.39
N PHE A 86 -2.14 8.53 -14.54
CA PHE A 86 -3.56 8.78 -14.37
C PHE A 86 -4.15 9.43 -15.63
N ASP A 87 -3.52 10.48 -16.16
CA ASP A 87 -3.93 11.18 -17.38
C ASP A 87 -3.93 10.24 -18.59
N GLY A 88 -2.92 9.37 -18.71
CA GLY A 88 -2.88 8.34 -19.74
C GLY A 88 -4.03 7.34 -19.63
N GLY A 89 -4.41 6.97 -18.41
CA GLY A 89 -5.58 6.14 -18.15
C GLY A 89 -6.88 6.82 -18.59
N LEU A 90 -7.01 8.12 -18.34
CA LEU A 90 -8.15 8.94 -18.82
C LEU A 90 -8.14 9.10 -20.35
N GLU A 91 -6.98 9.31 -20.96
CA GLU A 91 -6.84 9.40 -22.42
C GLU A 91 -7.34 8.11 -23.08
N ILE A 92 -6.86 6.94 -22.63
CA ILE A 92 -7.32 5.64 -23.14
C ILE A 92 -8.83 5.45 -22.91
N LEU A 93 -9.34 5.87 -21.75
CA LEU A 93 -10.79 5.79 -21.46
C LEU A 93 -11.63 6.57 -22.47
N ASN A 94 -11.17 7.77 -22.85
CA ASN A 94 -11.94 8.72 -23.65
C ASN A 94 -11.75 8.52 -25.17
N THR A 95 -10.53 8.17 -25.58
CA THR A 95 -10.16 8.09 -27.01
C THR A 95 -9.97 6.66 -27.52
N GLY A 96 -9.78 5.70 -26.63
CA GLY A 96 -9.46 4.31 -26.95
C GLY A 96 -7.99 4.05 -27.28
N HIS A 97 -7.13 5.06 -27.31
CA HIS A 97 -5.70 4.94 -27.60
C HIS A 97 -4.88 5.83 -26.66
N LEU A 98 -3.57 5.57 -26.59
CA LEU A 98 -2.60 6.33 -25.81
C LEU A 98 -1.64 7.00 -26.79
N SER A 99 -1.51 8.31 -26.73
CA SER A 99 -0.54 9.05 -27.53
C SER A 99 0.87 8.93 -26.91
N LEU A 100 1.82 8.44 -27.68
CA LEU A 100 3.21 8.34 -27.26
C LEU A 100 3.92 9.69 -27.26
N THR A 101 3.38 10.67 -28.02
CA THR A 101 3.95 12.02 -28.14
C THR A 101 3.26 13.05 -27.24
N ALA A 102 2.06 12.76 -26.73
CA ALA A 102 1.40 13.60 -25.75
C ALA A 102 2.17 13.62 -24.42
N ASN A 103 1.86 14.58 -23.57
CA ASN A 103 2.51 14.73 -22.27
C ASN A 103 4.04 14.82 -22.37
N ASP A 104 4.55 15.64 -23.28
CA ASP A 104 5.99 15.88 -23.52
C ASP A 104 6.74 14.60 -23.92
N GLY A 105 6.07 13.66 -24.59
CA GLY A 105 6.66 12.39 -25.01
C GLY A 105 6.90 11.40 -23.86
N TYR A 106 6.19 11.57 -22.74
CA TYR A 106 6.39 10.77 -21.52
C TYR A 106 6.42 9.26 -21.78
N TYR A 107 5.44 8.74 -22.52
CA TYR A 107 5.36 7.30 -22.80
C TYR A 107 6.37 6.80 -23.83
N GLY A 108 6.92 7.69 -24.65
CA GLY A 108 8.08 7.39 -25.49
C GLY A 108 9.36 7.22 -24.68
N LEU A 109 9.53 8.00 -23.60
CA LEU A 109 10.67 7.91 -22.70
C LEU A 109 10.52 6.80 -21.65
N TYR A 110 9.29 6.56 -21.19
CA TYR A 110 8.97 5.59 -20.12
C TYR A 110 7.93 4.57 -20.57
N PRO A 111 8.24 3.71 -21.58
CA PRO A 111 7.27 2.78 -22.16
C PRO A 111 6.75 1.73 -21.16
N PHE A 112 7.49 1.42 -20.10
CA PHE A 112 7.05 0.52 -19.04
C PHE A 112 5.83 1.05 -18.26
N ASN A 113 5.56 2.35 -18.29
CA ASN A 113 4.39 2.96 -17.66
C ASN A 113 3.10 2.84 -18.51
N ILE A 114 3.19 2.36 -19.76
CA ILE A 114 2.02 2.11 -20.60
C ILE A 114 1.11 1.06 -19.96
N SER A 115 1.68 0.00 -19.39
CA SER A 115 0.91 -1.07 -18.75
C SER A 115 0.06 -0.57 -17.59
N ILE A 116 0.57 0.39 -16.80
CA ILE A 116 -0.16 0.96 -15.67
C ILE A 116 -1.26 1.92 -16.15
N ALA A 117 -1.03 2.71 -17.21
CA ALA A 117 -2.05 3.53 -17.80
C ALA A 117 -3.20 2.68 -18.37
N VAL A 118 -2.89 1.56 -19.02
CA VAL A 118 -3.89 0.59 -19.49
C VAL A 118 -4.67 0.00 -18.31
N PHE A 119 -3.99 -0.42 -17.25
CA PHE A 119 -4.64 -0.94 -16.04
C PHE A 119 -5.58 0.10 -15.42
N ASN A 120 -5.12 1.35 -15.28
CA ASN A 120 -5.96 2.45 -14.79
C ASN A 120 -7.19 2.66 -15.68
N SER A 121 -7.03 2.62 -17.00
CA SER A 121 -8.15 2.78 -17.94
C SER A 121 -9.20 1.68 -17.79
N ILE A 122 -8.80 0.45 -17.55
CA ILE A 122 -9.72 -0.68 -17.31
C ILE A 122 -10.56 -0.42 -16.04
N ILE A 123 -9.92 -0.01 -14.96
CA ILE A 123 -10.63 0.32 -13.70
C ILE A 123 -11.58 1.49 -13.93
N LEU A 124 -11.12 2.55 -14.61
CA LEU A 124 -11.94 3.72 -14.89
C LEU A 124 -13.13 3.40 -15.80
N ARG A 125 -12.99 2.45 -16.73
CA ARG A 125 -14.13 1.93 -17.53
C ARG A 125 -15.18 1.27 -16.63
N ILE A 126 -14.75 0.46 -15.67
CA ILE A 126 -15.64 -0.16 -14.70
C ILE A 126 -16.33 0.92 -13.85
N VAL A 127 -15.60 1.90 -13.35
CA VAL A 127 -16.12 3.02 -12.57
C VAL A 127 -17.17 3.82 -13.38
N LYS A 128 -16.88 4.10 -14.65
CA LYS A 128 -17.80 4.77 -15.59
C LYS A 128 -19.07 3.95 -15.84
N LEU A 129 -18.96 2.62 -15.92
CA LEU A 129 -20.11 1.72 -16.08
C LEU A 129 -21.10 1.83 -14.91
N PHE A 130 -20.60 2.06 -13.69
CA PHE A 130 -21.42 2.35 -12.50
C PHE A 130 -21.93 3.80 -12.43
N ARG A 131 -21.74 4.60 -13.48
CA ARG A 131 -22.17 6.00 -13.58
C ARG A 131 -21.62 6.91 -12.48
N ILE A 132 -20.45 6.60 -11.96
CA ILE A 132 -19.74 7.44 -10.99
C ILE A 132 -19.27 8.72 -11.70
N ALA A 133 -19.49 9.88 -11.09
CA ALA A 133 -19.12 11.16 -11.69
C ALA A 133 -17.58 11.28 -11.81
N GLU A 134 -17.11 11.92 -12.88
CA GLU A 134 -15.66 12.05 -13.21
C GLU A 134 -14.81 12.63 -12.09
N LYS A 135 -15.36 13.57 -11.32
CA LYS A 135 -14.67 14.14 -10.14
C LYS A 135 -14.25 13.09 -9.09
N TYR A 136 -14.84 11.89 -9.12
CA TYR A 136 -14.51 10.79 -8.21
C TYR A 136 -13.64 9.71 -8.84
N TYR A 137 -13.20 9.87 -10.09
CA TYR A 137 -12.41 8.85 -10.80
C TYR A 137 -11.08 8.58 -10.09
N LEU A 138 -10.37 9.64 -9.68
CA LEU A 138 -9.12 9.47 -8.94
C LEU A 138 -9.36 8.75 -7.60
N LEU A 139 -10.36 9.17 -6.82
CA LEU A 139 -10.69 8.54 -5.54
C LEU A 139 -11.06 7.06 -5.74
N SER A 140 -11.85 6.74 -6.77
CA SER A 140 -12.23 5.35 -7.08
C SER A 140 -11.01 4.50 -7.42
N LEU A 141 -10.09 5.05 -8.20
CA LEU A 141 -8.83 4.39 -8.54
C LEU A 141 -7.99 4.15 -7.29
N GLN A 142 -7.83 5.16 -6.45
CA GLN A 142 -7.10 5.06 -5.17
C GLN A 142 -7.71 4.02 -4.23
N CYS A 143 -9.05 3.89 -4.18
CA CYS A 143 -9.71 2.83 -3.42
C CYS A 143 -9.32 1.42 -3.92
N VAL A 144 -9.23 1.24 -5.24
CA VAL A 144 -8.79 -0.04 -5.81
C VAL A 144 -7.33 -0.32 -5.48
N TYR A 145 -6.47 0.68 -5.57
CA TYR A 145 -5.05 0.53 -5.22
C TYR A 145 -4.86 0.23 -3.74
N LEU A 146 -5.65 0.83 -2.86
CA LEU A 146 -5.63 0.53 -1.43
C LEU A 146 -6.06 -0.92 -1.17
N PHE A 147 -7.13 -1.38 -1.81
CA PHE A 147 -7.55 -2.78 -1.75
C PHE A 147 -6.45 -3.74 -2.21
N LEU A 148 -5.71 -3.40 -3.26
CA LEU A 148 -4.59 -4.21 -3.75
C LEU A 148 -3.43 -4.26 -2.75
N ILE A 149 -3.13 -3.16 -2.06
CA ILE A 149 -2.15 -3.16 -0.96
C ILE A 149 -2.62 -4.08 0.18
N ASP A 150 -3.87 -3.95 0.60
CA ASP A 150 -4.43 -4.78 1.66
C ASP A 150 -4.39 -6.27 1.29
N LEU A 151 -4.62 -6.60 0.02
CA LEU A 151 -4.45 -7.95 -0.51
C LEU A 151 -2.99 -8.42 -0.41
N GLY A 152 -2.02 -7.57 -0.72
CA GLY A 152 -0.60 -7.86 -0.54
C GLY A 152 -0.23 -8.09 0.92
N VAL A 153 -0.76 -7.27 1.82
CA VAL A 153 -0.61 -7.45 3.28
C VAL A 153 -1.24 -8.76 3.74
N PHE A 154 -2.40 -9.12 3.22
CA PHE A 154 -3.05 -10.40 3.53
C PHE A 154 -2.20 -11.61 3.09
N PHE A 155 -1.63 -11.60 1.89
CA PHE A 155 -0.72 -12.67 1.45
C PHE A 155 0.53 -12.73 2.33
N SER A 156 1.11 -11.59 2.68
CA SER A 156 2.25 -11.52 3.60
C SER A 156 1.90 -12.09 4.98
N TRP A 157 0.74 -11.78 5.51
CA TRP A 157 0.22 -12.35 6.74
C TRP A 157 0.09 -13.90 6.66
N LYS A 158 -0.45 -14.41 5.54
CA LYS A 158 -0.54 -15.86 5.30
C LYS A 158 0.85 -16.51 5.31
N ILE A 159 1.83 -15.88 4.64
CA ILE A 159 3.22 -16.36 4.61
C ILE A 159 3.81 -16.42 6.03
N VAL A 160 3.70 -15.32 6.79
CA VAL A 160 4.23 -15.25 8.16
C VAL A 160 3.56 -16.29 9.06
N ARG A 161 2.23 -16.49 8.92
CA ARG A 161 1.50 -17.51 9.68
C ARG A 161 1.97 -18.93 9.37
N ILE A 162 2.27 -19.23 8.10
CA ILE A 162 2.70 -20.55 7.65
C ILE A 162 4.15 -20.84 8.07
N LEU A 163 5.03 -19.84 8.00
CA LEU A 163 6.46 -20.03 8.26
C LEU A 163 6.79 -19.97 9.76
N TYR A 164 6.03 -19.20 10.53
CA TYR A 164 6.30 -18.97 11.94
C TYR A 164 5.12 -19.41 12.82
N SER A 165 4.21 -18.46 13.15
CA SER A 165 3.04 -18.74 13.98
C SER A 165 2.01 -17.61 13.87
N ILE A 166 0.81 -17.85 14.42
CA ILE A 166 -0.25 -16.82 14.49
C ILE A 166 0.21 -15.60 15.30
N LYS A 167 1.01 -15.75 16.33
CA LYS A 167 1.57 -14.66 17.13
C LYS A 167 2.40 -13.70 16.25
N HIS A 168 3.30 -14.23 15.42
CA HIS A 168 4.12 -13.43 14.52
C HIS A 168 3.28 -12.79 13.42
N ALA A 169 2.27 -13.49 12.93
CA ALA A 169 1.33 -12.96 11.95
C ALA A 169 0.48 -11.80 12.53
N THR A 170 0.09 -11.88 13.81
CA THR A 170 -0.61 -10.79 14.52
C THR A 170 0.29 -9.56 14.67
N LEU A 171 1.56 -9.77 15.08
CA LEU A 171 2.55 -8.69 15.17
C LEU A 171 2.80 -8.04 13.81
N PHE A 172 2.91 -8.85 12.75
CA PHE A 172 3.04 -8.35 11.38
C PHE A 172 1.83 -7.49 10.98
N THR A 173 0.60 -7.93 11.29
CA THR A 173 -0.61 -7.14 11.00
C THR A 173 -0.57 -5.79 11.71
N LEU A 174 -0.17 -5.76 12.97
CA LEU A 174 -0.02 -4.51 13.71
C LEU A 174 0.98 -3.56 13.04
N LEU A 175 2.15 -4.08 12.62
CA LEU A 175 3.16 -3.31 11.90
C LEU A 175 2.64 -2.78 10.56
N ALA A 176 1.94 -3.62 9.81
CA ALA A 176 1.38 -3.23 8.50
C ALA A 176 0.33 -2.12 8.65
N VAL A 177 -0.59 -2.27 9.62
CA VAL A 177 -1.66 -1.26 9.86
C VAL A 177 -1.09 0.07 10.36
N THR A 178 0.00 0.05 11.13
CA THR A 178 0.63 1.28 11.64
C THR A 178 1.64 1.90 10.68
N ASN A 179 1.91 1.27 9.53
CA ASN A 179 2.86 1.78 8.55
C ASN A 179 2.21 2.78 7.57
N PRO A 180 2.45 4.10 7.70
CA PRO A 180 1.82 5.10 6.85
C PRO A 180 2.27 5.02 5.37
N MET A 181 3.44 4.44 5.09
CA MET A 181 3.95 4.32 3.72
C MET A 181 3.04 3.47 2.83
N LEU A 182 2.38 2.45 3.40
CA LEU A 182 1.43 1.63 2.64
C LEU A 182 0.26 2.47 2.12
N TYR A 183 -0.23 3.45 2.88
CA TYR A 183 -1.31 4.34 2.44
C TYR A 183 -0.82 5.34 1.39
N VAL A 184 0.35 5.92 1.62
CA VAL A 184 0.95 6.87 0.67
C VAL A 184 1.19 6.21 -0.69
N CYS A 185 1.65 4.96 -0.71
CA CYS A 185 1.80 4.19 -1.95
C CYS A 185 0.47 3.96 -2.67
N ALA A 186 -0.64 3.73 -1.94
CA ALA A 186 -1.97 3.59 -2.56
C ALA A 186 -2.43 4.88 -3.23
N MET A 187 -2.17 6.03 -2.61
CA MET A 187 -2.58 7.35 -3.12
C MET A 187 -1.92 7.68 -4.47
N GLY A 188 -0.73 7.13 -4.74
CA GLY A 188 0.01 7.40 -5.98
C GLY A 188 -0.54 6.69 -7.22
N CYS A 189 -1.33 5.64 -7.07
CA CYS A 189 -1.87 4.85 -8.19
C CYS A 189 -0.79 4.43 -9.21
N TYR A 190 0.31 3.86 -8.73
CA TYR A 190 1.49 3.61 -9.54
C TYR A 190 1.94 2.13 -9.52
N THR A 191 2.87 1.77 -10.40
CA THR A 191 3.36 0.40 -10.60
C THR A 191 3.83 -0.27 -9.31
N THR A 192 4.53 0.46 -8.43
CA THR A 192 5.04 -0.05 -7.16
C THR A 192 3.94 -0.61 -6.26
N THR A 193 2.75 -0.03 -6.31
CA THR A 193 1.59 -0.49 -5.54
C THR A 193 1.08 -1.85 -6.03
N LEU A 194 1.08 -2.08 -7.35
CA LEU A 194 0.67 -3.36 -7.95
C LEU A 194 1.68 -4.48 -7.69
N MET A 195 2.95 -4.15 -7.54
CA MET A 195 4.00 -5.14 -7.31
C MET A 195 3.82 -5.88 -5.98
N LEU A 196 3.32 -5.22 -4.95
CA LEU A 196 3.17 -5.84 -3.62
C LEU A 196 2.23 -7.06 -3.64
N PRO A 197 0.95 -6.96 -4.08
CA PRO A 197 0.05 -8.11 -4.09
C PRO A 197 0.52 -9.21 -5.05
N LEU A 198 1.11 -8.86 -6.19
CA LEU A 198 1.61 -9.83 -7.16
C LEU A 198 2.80 -10.61 -6.58
N LEU A 199 3.78 -9.91 -6.02
CA LEU A 199 4.96 -10.53 -5.43
C LEU A 199 4.58 -11.40 -4.23
N MET A 200 3.80 -10.86 -3.29
CA MET A 200 3.41 -11.61 -2.09
C MET A 200 2.45 -12.76 -2.42
N GLY A 201 1.56 -12.58 -3.40
CA GLY A 201 0.69 -13.65 -3.90
C GLY A 201 1.49 -14.79 -4.53
N THR A 202 2.44 -14.46 -5.38
CA THR A 202 3.33 -15.47 -6.01
C THR A 202 4.15 -16.20 -4.95
N MET A 203 4.74 -15.49 -4.00
CA MET A 203 5.48 -16.12 -2.89
C MET A 203 4.59 -17.03 -2.04
N PHE A 204 3.36 -16.61 -1.77
CA PHE A 204 2.40 -17.42 -1.02
C PHE A 204 2.06 -18.71 -1.76
N LEU A 205 1.75 -18.64 -3.05
CA LEU A 205 1.50 -19.82 -3.89
C LEU A 205 2.72 -20.74 -3.97
N PHE A 206 3.91 -20.17 -4.11
CA PHE A 206 5.16 -20.94 -4.12
C PHE A 206 5.39 -21.70 -2.81
N ILE A 207 5.12 -21.07 -1.64
CA ILE A 207 5.22 -21.73 -0.34
C ILE A 207 4.19 -22.86 -0.23
N LEU A 208 2.97 -22.68 -0.70
CA LEU A 208 1.96 -23.72 -0.74
C LEU A 208 2.40 -24.89 -1.64
N PHE A 209 2.95 -24.59 -2.81
CA PHE A 209 3.50 -25.59 -3.73
C PHE A 209 4.62 -26.42 -3.08
N LEU A 210 5.55 -25.78 -2.36
CA LEU A 210 6.63 -26.49 -1.67
C LEU A 210 6.12 -27.37 -0.53
N LYS A 211 5.04 -26.98 0.16
CA LYS A 211 4.47 -27.75 1.28
C LYS A 211 3.54 -28.86 0.84
N GLU A 212 3.00 -28.82 -0.36
CA GLU A 212 2.10 -29.85 -0.88
C GLU A 212 2.86 -31.12 -1.23
N GLN A 213 2.43 -32.27 -0.71
CA GLN A 213 3.05 -33.57 -0.99
C GLN A 213 2.37 -34.29 -2.15
N ASP A 214 1.11 -33.96 -2.45
CA ASP A 214 0.36 -34.55 -3.54
C ASP A 214 0.71 -33.86 -4.87
N PHE A 215 1.30 -34.64 -5.82
CA PHE A 215 1.69 -34.13 -7.13
C PHE A 215 0.52 -33.52 -7.93
N ARG A 216 -0.68 -34.11 -7.81
CA ARG A 216 -1.86 -33.59 -8.52
C ARG A 216 -2.28 -32.22 -7.99
N LYS A 217 -2.18 -32.00 -6.68
CA LYS A 217 -2.44 -30.68 -6.08
C LYS A 217 -1.33 -29.69 -6.38
N LYS A 218 -0.08 -30.12 -6.53
CA LYS A 218 1.02 -29.25 -6.99
C LYS A 218 0.73 -28.62 -8.34
N LEU A 219 0.13 -29.36 -9.27
CA LEU A 219 -0.25 -28.84 -10.59
C LEU A 219 -1.35 -27.74 -10.52
N LEU A 220 -2.11 -27.65 -9.42
CA LEU A 220 -3.12 -26.62 -9.23
C LEU A 220 -2.54 -25.32 -8.67
N TRP A 221 -1.33 -25.35 -8.09
CA TRP A 221 -0.67 -24.19 -7.47
C TRP A 221 0.44 -23.59 -8.34
N GLY A 222 0.88 -24.27 -9.36
CA GLY A 222 1.89 -23.85 -10.34
C GLY A 222 1.27 -23.44 -11.65
#